data_fa9e4504a66e9ac9a55894174c3e3243
#
_entry.id   fa9e4504a66e9ac9a55894174c3e3243
#
_cell.length_a   1.000
_cell.length_b   1.000
_cell.length_c   1.000
_cell.angle_alpha   90.00
_cell.angle_beta   90.00
_cell.angle_gamma   90.00
#
_symmetry.space_group_name_H-M   'P 1'
#
loop_
_entity.id
_entity.type
_entity.pdbx_description
1 polymer ?
#
loop_
_entity_poly.entity_id
_entity_poly.type
_entity_poly.pdbx_seq_one_letter_code
_entity_poly.pdbx_strand_id
1 'polypeptide(L)'
;MNKTELIAAMAEKTGSTQKDAEATLNAMIASITEALVAGDKVQLIGFGTFETRDRAAREGRNPRKPGEMIKIPACKAPAFKAGKALKDAVNK
;
A
#
# COMPACT_ATOMS: atom_id res chain seq x y z
N MET A 1 -5.56 4.17 -14.50
CA MET A 1 -5.16 5.46 -13.90
C MET A 1 -3.75 5.35 -13.36
N ASN A 2 -2.89 6.26 -13.74
CA ASN A 2 -1.52 6.30 -13.22
C ASN A 2 -1.39 7.45 -12.20
N LYS A 3 -0.17 7.63 -11.67
CA LYS A 3 0.08 8.68 -10.67
C LYS A 3 -0.24 10.07 -11.21
N THR A 4 0.13 10.36 -12.44
CA THR A 4 -0.11 11.66 -13.08
C THR A 4 -1.61 11.95 -13.21
N GLU A 5 -2.38 10.99 -13.63
CA GLU A 5 -3.84 11.12 -13.75
C GLU A 5 -4.50 11.26 -12.38
N LEU A 6 -3.99 10.55 -11.38
CA LEU A 6 -4.49 10.68 -10.01
C LEU A 6 -4.25 12.08 -9.47
N ILE A 7 -3.06 12.64 -9.71
CA ILE A 7 -2.70 14.00 -9.28
C ILE A 7 -3.64 15.02 -9.95
N ALA A 8 -3.91 14.87 -11.24
CA ALA A 8 -4.83 15.76 -11.95
C ALA A 8 -6.24 15.71 -11.36
N ALA A 9 -6.73 14.51 -11.05
CA ALA A 9 -8.04 14.33 -10.42
C ALA A 9 -8.09 14.96 -9.03
N MET A 10 -7.04 14.81 -8.24
CA MET A 10 -6.94 15.42 -6.91
C MET A 10 -6.95 16.94 -6.98
N ALA A 11 -6.18 17.51 -7.90
CA ALA A 11 -6.11 18.94 -8.10
C ALA A 11 -7.48 19.52 -8.46
N GLU A 12 -8.20 18.84 -9.33
CA GLU A 12 -9.55 19.25 -9.73
C GLU A 12 -10.52 19.26 -8.56
N LYS A 13 -10.50 18.19 -7.75
CA LYS A 13 -11.40 18.06 -6.60
C LYS A 13 -11.14 19.06 -5.49
N THR A 14 -9.87 19.44 -5.29
CA THR A 14 -9.47 20.35 -4.22
C THR A 14 -9.40 21.81 -4.69
N GLY A 15 -9.47 22.04 -5.99
CA GLY A 15 -9.26 23.38 -6.54
C GLY A 15 -7.83 23.86 -6.41
N SER A 16 -6.88 22.95 -6.24
CA SER A 16 -5.46 23.27 -6.10
C SER A 16 -4.72 23.09 -7.42
N THR A 17 -3.44 23.48 -7.44
CA THR A 17 -2.58 23.21 -8.58
C THR A 17 -2.14 21.74 -8.58
N GLN A 18 -1.74 21.24 -9.75
CA GLN A 18 -1.20 19.89 -9.83
C GLN A 18 0.08 19.75 -9.00
N LYS A 19 0.88 20.79 -8.93
CA LYS A 19 2.08 20.80 -8.10
C LYS A 19 1.77 20.60 -6.62
N ASP A 20 0.75 21.30 -6.11
CA ASP A 20 0.32 21.16 -4.71
C ASP A 20 -0.29 19.79 -4.45
N ALA A 21 -1.08 19.29 -5.40
CA ALA A 21 -1.68 17.95 -5.29
C ALA A 21 -0.60 16.88 -5.28
N GLU A 22 0.44 17.02 -6.11
CA GLU A 22 1.58 16.10 -6.13
C GLU A 22 2.32 16.10 -4.79
N ALA A 23 2.60 17.28 -4.25
CA ALA A 23 3.26 17.39 -2.95
C ALA A 23 2.45 16.73 -1.85
N THR A 24 1.14 16.92 -1.85
CA THR A 24 0.23 16.32 -0.87
C THR A 24 0.21 14.79 -1.01
N LEU A 25 0.12 14.28 -2.23
CA LEU A 25 0.13 12.84 -2.48
C LEU A 25 1.45 12.21 -2.04
N ASN A 26 2.57 12.83 -2.36
CA ASN A 26 3.89 12.34 -1.96
C ASN A 26 4.03 12.34 -0.43
N ALA A 27 3.53 13.38 0.24
CA ALA A 27 3.51 13.46 1.70
C ALA A 27 2.67 12.33 2.31
N MET A 28 1.51 12.04 1.72
CA MET A 28 0.65 10.95 2.16
C MET A 28 1.36 9.60 2.04
N ILE A 29 1.97 9.34 0.90
CA ILE A 29 2.70 8.09 0.67
C ILE A 29 3.85 7.95 1.65
N ALA A 30 4.63 9.01 1.85
CA ALA A 30 5.75 9.00 2.79
C ALA A 30 5.28 8.76 4.23
N SER A 31 4.20 9.40 4.64
CA SER A 31 3.65 9.26 6.00
C SER A 31 3.14 7.84 6.25
N ILE A 32 2.44 7.26 5.28
CA ILE A 32 1.95 5.88 5.38
C ILE A 32 3.13 4.91 5.43
N THR A 33 4.13 5.12 4.59
CA THR A 33 5.33 4.28 4.56
C THR A 33 6.06 4.31 5.90
N GLU A 34 6.26 5.50 6.46
CA GLU A 34 6.92 5.67 7.76
C GLU A 34 6.15 4.98 8.88
N ALA A 35 4.83 5.10 8.89
CA ALA A 35 3.99 4.44 9.88
C ALA A 35 4.13 2.91 9.80
N LEU A 36 4.09 2.36 8.59
CA LEU A 36 4.23 0.92 8.38
C LEU A 36 5.61 0.41 8.77
N VAL A 37 6.67 1.18 8.49
CA VAL A 37 8.04 0.85 8.90
C VAL A 37 8.14 0.79 10.42
N ALA A 38 7.44 1.68 11.13
CA ALA A 38 7.41 1.69 12.59
C ALA A 38 6.51 0.60 13.19
N GLY A 39 5.83 -0.18 12.38
CA GLY A 39 4.92 -1.23 12.84
C GLY A 39 3.53 -0.72 13.17
N ASP A 40 3.21 0.49 12.78
CA ASP A 40 1.90 1.10 13.00
C ASP A 40 0.94 0.80 11.87
N LYS A 41 -0.34 0.94 12.15
CA LYS A 41 -1.40 0.83 11.14
C LYS A 41 -1.87 2.21 10.76
N VAL A 42 -2.29 2.38 9.51
CA VAL A 42 -2.92 3.62 9.05
C VAL A 42 -4.36 3.29 8.69
N GLN A 43 -5.28 3.71 9.53
CA GLN A 43 -6.70 3.47 9.33
C GLN A 43 -7.37 4.72 8.75
N LEU A 44 -7.95 4.57 7.55
CA LEU A 44 -8.72 5.63 6.90
C LEU A 44 -10.19 5.23 6.92
N ILE A 45 -10.94 5.87 7.79
CA ILE A 45 -12.36 5.57 7.99
C ILE A 45 -13.11 5.75 6.67
N GLY A 46 -13.87 4.72 6.28
CA GLY A 46 -14.63 4.73 5.03
C GLY A 46 -13.84 4.32 3.80
N PHE A 47 -12.52 4.14 3.93
CA PHE A 47 -11.67 3.74 2.81
C PHE A 47 -11.02 2.38 3.04
N GLY A 48 -10.23 2.27 4.10
CA GLY A 48 -9.54 1.02 4.41
C GLY A 48 -8.41 1.22 5.39
N THR A 49 -7.66 0.16 5.61
CA THR A 49 -6.55 0.16 6.56
C THR A 49 -5.29 -0.37 5.88
N PHE A 50 -4.20 0.39 6.01
CA PHE A 50 -2.88 -0.08 5.65
C PHE A 50 -2.22 -0.70 6.88
N GLU A 51 -1.70 -1.89 6.73
CA GLU A 51 -1.06 -2.61 7.84
C GLU A 51 0.12 -3.41 7.34
N THR A 52 0.95 -3.88 8.26
CA THR A 52 2.00 -4.83 7.92
C THR A 52 1.60 -6.20 8.43
N ARG A 53 1.97 -7.21 7.68
CA ARG A 53 1.79 -8.61 8.08
C ARG A 53 3.15 -9.27 8.14
N ASP A 54 3.40 -9.98 9.22
CA ASP A 54 4.63 -10.74 9.35
C ASP A 54 4.49 -12.03 8.55
N ARG A 55 5.48 -12.28 7.71
CA ARG A 55 5.60 -13.56 7.03
C ARG A 55 6.68 -14.37 7.73
N ALA A 56 6.31 -15.55 8.21
CA ALA A 56 7.26 -16.45 8.85
C ALA A 56 8.31 -16.92 7.85
N ALA A 57 9.49 -17.23 8.37
CA ALA A 57 10.54 -17.88 7.59
C ALA A 57 10.02 -19.23 7.08
N ARG A 58 10.34 -19.54 5.84
CA ARG A 58 9.94 -20.80 5.22
C ARG A 58 11.00 -21.28 4.25
N GLU A 59 10.93 -22.56 3.89
CA GLU A 59 11.79 -23.11 2.86
C GLU A 59 11.03 -23.16 1.54
N GLY A 60 11.70 -22.77 0.46
CA GLY A 60 11.15 -22.83 -0.88
C GLY A 60 12.07 -23.61 -1.81
N ARG A 61 11.54 -24.09 -2.91
CA ARG A 61 12.33 -24.75 -3.93
C ARG A 61 13.09 -23.75 -4.77
N ASN A 62 14.36 -24.08 -5.05
CA ASN A 62 15.13 -23.30 -5.99
C ASN A 62 14.70 -23.72 -7.41
N PRO A 63 14.09 -22.84 -8.23
CA PRO A 63 13.65 -23.19 -9.57
C PRO A 63 14.79 -23.49 -10.54
N ARG A 64 16.02 -23.03 -10.24
CA ARG A 64 17.20 -23.27 -11.08
C ARG A 64 17.89 -24.59 -10.76
N LYS A 65 17.68 -25.12 -9.57
CA LYS A 65 18.28 -26.37 -9.10
C LYS A 65 17.22 -27.22 -8.42
N PRO A 66 16.48 -28.01 -9.17
CA PRO A 66 15.45 -28.89 -8.60
C PRO A 66 16.04 -29.79 -7.54
N GLY A 67 15.41 -29.84 -6.38
CA GLY A 67 15.90 -30.60 -5.24
C GLY A 67 16.69 -29.81 -4.21
N GLU A 68 17.12 -28.59 -4.54
CA GLU A 68 17.71 -27.66 -3.57
C GLU A 68 16.63 -26.81 -2.92
N MET A 69 16.70 -26.70 -1.60
CA MET A 69 15.76 -25.88 -0.85
C MET A 69 16.39 -24.53 -0.52
N ILE A 70 15.63 -23.45 -0.74
CA ILE A 70 16.06 -22.10 -0.37
C ILE A 70 15.31 -21.71 0.90
N LYS A 71 16.06 -21.24 1.90
CA LYS A 71 15.45 -20.71 3.11
C LYS A 71 15.00 -19.27 2.87
N ILE A 72 13.71 -19.03 2.93
CA ILE A 72 13.12 -17.71 2.78
C ILE A 72 13.02 -17.09 4.18
N PRO A 73 13.74 -15.98 4.45
CA PRO A 73 13.71 -15.37 5.78
C PRO A 73 12.34 -14.76 6.10
N ALA A 74 12.07 -14.61 7.39
CA ALA A 74 10.90 -13.88 7.84
C ALA A 74 10.97 -12.42 7.36
N CYS A 75 9.85 -11.88 6.94
CA CYS A 75 9.78 -10.49 6.47
C CYS A 75 8.43 -9.88 6.81
N LYS A 76 8.37 -8.55 6.75
CA LYS A 76 7.13 -7.82 6.90
C LYS A 76 6.63 -7.44 5.51
N ALA A 77 5.36 -7.67 5.24
CA ALA A 77 4.74 -7.32 3.97
C ALA A 77 3.67 -6.26 4.21
N PRO A 78 3.66 -5.17 3.43
CA PRO A 78 2.56 -4.21 3.51
C PRO A 78 1.29 -4.83 2.95
N ALA A 79 0.15 -4.54 3.58
CA ALA A 79 -1.15 -5.03 3.14
C ALA A 79 -2.18 -3.94 3.26
N PHE A 80 -3.15 -3.95 2.35
CA PHE A 80 -4.27 -3.04 2.38
C PHE A 80 -5.56 -3.83 2.57
N LYS A 81 -6.33 -3.43 3.57
CA LYS A 81 -7.63 -4.05 3.86
C LYS A 81 -8.71 -3.04 3.54
N ALA A 82 -9.47 -3.29 2.49
CA ALA A 82 -10.51 -2.37 2.06
C ALA A 82 -11.62 -2.24 3.11
N GLY A 83 -12.08 -1.02 3.32
CA GLY A 83 -13.22 -0.76 4.17
C GLY A 83 -14.54 -1.10 3.47
N LYS A 84 -15.60 -1.21 4.27
CA LYS A 84 -16.93 -1.57 3.75
C LYS A 84 -17.42 -0.58 2.69
N ALA A 85 -17.27 0.72 2.94
CA ALA A 85 -17.72 1.74 2.00
C ALA A 85 -17.03 1.62 0.63
N LEU A 86 -15.72 1.33 0.65
CA LEU A 86 -14.96 1.15 -0.60
C LEU A 86 -15.41 -0.12 -1.32
N LYS A 87 -15.59 -1.22 -0.59
CA LYS A 87 -16.08 -2.48 -1.18
C LYS A 87 -17.45 -2.30 -1.82
N ASP A 88 -18.36 -1.62 -1.13
CA ASP A 88 -19.70 -1.37 -1.64
C ASP A 88 -19.68 -0.49 -2.88
N ALA A 89 -18.81 0.52 -2.91
CA ALA A 89 -18.67 1.40 -4.07
C ALA A 89 -18.16 0.66 -5.31
N VAL A 90 -17.25 -0.29 -5.13
CA VAL A 90 -16.69 -1.08 -6.23
C VAL A 90 -17.68 -2.13 -6.73
N ASN A 91 -18.53 -2.65 -5.87
CA ASN A 91 -19.49 -3.73 -6.16
C ASN A 91 -20.88 -3.24 -6.50
N LYS A 92 -21.01 -2.07 -7.00
CA LYS A 92 -22.30 -1.54 -7.47
C LYS A 92 -22.76 -2.27 -8.72
#